data_96df7f318d3a66b30396637ac94d1317
#
_entry.id   96df7f318d3a66b30396637ac94d1317
#
_cell.length_a   1.000
_cell.length_b   1.000
_cell.length_c   1.000
_cell.angle_alpha   90.00
_cell.angle_beta   90.00
_cell.angle_gamma   90.00
#
_symmetry.space_group_name_H-M   'P 1'
#
loop_
_entity.id
_entity.type
_entity.pdbx_description
1 polymer ?
#
loop_
_entity_poly.entity_id
_entity_poly.type
_entity_poly.pdbx_seq_one_letter_code
_entity_poly.pdbx_strand_id
1 'polypeptide(L)'
;ITGRDYHLFNYYGAEDADRVIIAMGSVTEAAREAIDYLMAKGEKVGLVAVHLYRPFSAEHFLSALPKTVKRVAVLDRTKEPGANGEPLYLDVKDVFYGKADAPLIVGGRYGLASKDTTPTQILSVYENLSLPEPKNHFTIGIVDDVTFTSLPPKEELALGGEGIFEAKFYGLGADGTVGANKNSVKIIGDNTDKYCQAYFSYDSKKSGGFTCSHLRFGDTPIRSTYLVNTPNFVACHVQAYLHLSLIHI
;
A
#
# COMPACT_ATOMS: atom_id res chain seq x y z
N ILE A 1 25.42 12.15 8.57
CA ILE A 1 24.76 13.45 8.31
C ILE A 1 23.27 13.38 8.71
N THR A 2 22.55 12.33 8.33
CA THR A 2 21.09 12.18 8.57
C THR A 2 20.75 11.42 9.85
N GLY A 3 21.71 10.75 10.49
CA GLY A 3 21.46 9.84 11.61
C GLY A 3 20.64 8.60 11.27
N ARG A 4 20.40 8.36 9.96
CA ARG A 4 19.63 7.19 9.48
C ARG A 4 20.57 6.10 8.97
N ASP A 5 20.22 4.87 9.23
CA ASP A 5 20.90 3.70 8.71
C ASP A 5 20.17 3.20 7.45
N TYR A 6 20.86 3.21 6.30
CA TYR A 6 20.31 2.85 5.01
C TYR A 6 20.91 1.54 4.53
N HIS A 7 20.05 0.56 4.28
CA HIS A 7 20.43 -0.73 3.70
C HIS A 7 19.84 -0.87 2.28
N LEU A 8 20.40 -1.78 1.50
CA LEU A 8 19.89 -2.11 0.15
C LEU A 8 18.50 -2.73 0.24
N PHE A 9 18.26 -3.50 1.30
CA PHE A 9 17.01 -4.16 1.65
C PHE A 9 16.77 -4.00 3.14
N ASN A 10 15.57 -3.60 3.52
CA ASN A 10 15.17 -3.52 4.93
C ASN A 10 14.05 -4.51 5.23
N TYR A 11 14.21 -5.26 6.30
CA TYR A 11 13.18 -6.15 6.81
C TYR A 11 12.27 -5.40 7.80
N TYR A 12 10.98 -5.74 7.77
CA TYR A 12 9.98 -5.28 8.73
C TYR A 12 8.98 -6.39 9.01
N GLY A 13 8.69 -6.70 10.28
CA GLY A 13 7.72 -7.71 10.70
C GLY A 13 8.23 -8.63 11.78
N ALA A 14 7.62 -9.80 11.94
CA ALA A 14 7.98 -10.80 12.93
C ALA A 14 9.37 -11.39 12.62
N GLU A 15 10.23 -11.56 13.64
CA GLU A 15 11.58 -12.12 13.48
C GLU A 15 11.54 -13.58 12.97
N ASP A 16 10.47 -14.29 13.27
CA ASP A 16 10.22 -15.68 12.88
C ASP A 16 9.12 -15.79 11.80
N ALA A 17 8.98 -14.78 10.94
CA ALA A 17 8.00 -14.78 9.88
C ALA A 17 8.15 -16.00 8.96
N ASP A 18 7.03 -16.63 8.65
CA ASP A 18 6.93 -17.73 7.68
C ASP A 18 6.39 -17.28 6.31
N ARG A 19 5.76 -16.12 6.25
CA ARG A 19 5.22 -15.49 5.03
C ARG A 19 5.77 -14.07 4.90
N VAL A 20 6.40 -13.78 3.77
CA VAL A 20 7.03 -12.48 3.53
C VAL A 20 6.59 -11.91 2.19
N ILE A 21 6.26 -10.62 2.16
CA ILE A 21 6.11 -9.85 0.94
C ILE A 21 7.44 -9.20 0.59
N ILE A 22 7.77 -9.14 -0.69
CA ILE A 22 8.90 -8.38 -1.23
C ILE A 22 8.34 -7.32 -2.15
N ALA A 23 8.64 -6.07 -1.89
CA ALA A 23 8.12 -4.94 -2.66
C ALA A 23 9.07 -3.74 -2.62
N MET A 24 8.89 -2.78 -3.51
CA MET A 24 9.62 -1.52 -3.53
C MET A 24 8.69 -0.32 -3.62
N GLY A 25 9.16 0.83 -3.13
CA GLY A 25 8.44 2.09 -3.20
C GLY A 25 7.34 2.24 -2.14
N SER A 26 6.39 3.13 -2.39
CA SER A 26 5.40 3.57 -1.40
C SER A 26 4.45 2.47 -0.89
N VAL A 27 4.24 1.40 -1.65
CA VAL A 27 3.42 0.25 -1.21
C VAL A 27 3.98 -0.41 0.05
N THR A 28 5.28 -0.27 0.32
CA THR A 28 5.91 -0.81 1.53
C THR A 28 5.36 -0.18 2.80
N GLU A 29 4.92 1.07 2.76
CA GLU A 29 4.30 1.75 3.90
C GLU A 29 2.88 1.21 4.17
N ALA A 30 2.05 1.02 3.13
CA ALA A 30 0.76 0.36 3.27
C ALA A 30 0.90 -1.10 3.74
N ALA A 31 1.97 -1.80 3.30
CA ALA A 31 2.27 -3.15 3.76
C ALA A 31 2.62 -3.19 5.25
N ARG A 32 3.33 -2.19 5.78
CA ARG A 32 3.63 -2.11 7.22
C ARG A 32 2.37 -1.98 8.07
N GLU A 33 1.39 -1.19 7.66
CA GLU A 33 0.10 -1.08 8.36
C GLU A 33 -0.62 -2.44 8.40
N ALA A 34 -0.63 -3.18 7.28
CA ALA A 34 -1.21 -4.52 7.22
C ALA A 34 -0.45 -5.53 8.11
N ILE A 35 0.88 -5.44 8.16
CA ILE A 35 1.73 -6.29 9.00
C ILE A 35 1.47 -6.03 10.48
N ASP A 36 1.42 -4.76 10.90
CA ASP A 36 1.14 -4.38 12.28
C ASP A 36 -0.21 -4.96 12.75
N TYR A 37 -1.23 -4.86 11.88
CA TYR A 37 -2.55 -5.46 12.14
C TYR A 37 -2.52 -6.99 12.25
N LEU A 38 -1.77 -7.68 11.37
CA LEU A 38 -1.64 -9.14 11.40
C LEU A 38 -0.81 -9.61 12.60
N MET A 39 0.28 -8.91 12.92
CA MET A 39 1.12 -9.23 14.08
C MET A 39 0.35 -9.05 15.40
N ALA A 40 -0.51 -8.03 15.50
CA ALA A 40 -1.40 -7.86 16.65
C ALA A 40 -2.39 -9.02 16.83
N LYS A 41 -2.65 -9.80 15.76
CA LYS A 41 -3.44 -11.04 15.77
C LYS A 41 -2.60 -12.31 15.96
N GLY A 42 -1.30 -12.18 16.18
CA GLY A 42 -0.38 -13.31 16.38
C GLY A 42 0.12 -13.95 15.09
N GLU A 43 -0.10 -13.33 13.93
CA GLU A 43 0.39 -13.83 12.63
C GLU A 43 1.89 -13.57 12.46
N LYS A 44 2.60 -14.53 11.85
CA LYS A 44 4.04 -14.47 11.60
C LYS A 44 4.34 -14.01 10.18
N VAL A 45 4.22 -12.71 9.96
CA VAL A 45 4.34 -12.09 8.64
C VAL A 45 5.41 -11.02 8.62
N GLY A 46 5.93 -10.73 7.43
CA GLY A 46 6.94 -9.69 7.26
C GLY A 46 7.05 -9.18 5.83
N LEU A 47 7.85 -8.14 5.67
CA LEU A 47 8.13 -7.44 4.42
C LEU A 47 9.64 -7.28 4.26
N VAL A 48 10.15 -7.51 3.05
CA VAL A 48 11.44 -6.98 2.62
C VAL A 48 11.18 -5.79 1.68
N ALA A 49 11.52 -4.60 2.14
CA ALA A 49 11.49 -3.39 1.34
C ALA A 49 12.77 -3.26 0.52
N VAL A 50 12.64 -3.21 -0.81
CA VAL A 50 13.78 -3.04 -1.73
C VAL A 50 14.05 -1.55 -1.91
N HIS A 51 15.21 -1.07 -1.45
CA HIS A 51 15.64 0.33 -1.60
C HIS A 51 16.57 0.51 -2.79
N LEU A 52 17.47 -0.44 -3.04
CA LEU A 52 18.33 -0.45 -4.22
C LEU A 52 18.02 -1.68 -5.08
N TYR A 53 17.30 -1.45 -6.17
CA TYR A 53 16.90 -2.52 -7.10
C TYR A 53 18.01 -2.94 -8.05
N ARG A 54 18.81 -2.00 -8.54
CA ARG A 54 19.93 -2.27 -9.48
C ARG A 54 21.22 -1.59 -9.00
N PRO A 55 22.35 -2.34 -8.91
CA PRO A 55 22.47 -3.78 -9.12
C PRO A 55 21.78 -4.59 -8.02
N PHE A 56 21.11 -5.71 -8.38
CA PHE A 56 20.44 -6.58 -7.39
C PHE A 56 21.49 -7.43 -6.67
N SER A 57 21.65 -7.23 -5.36
CA SER A 57 22.59 -7.98 -4.55
C SER A 57 21.90 -9.17 -3.87
N ALA A 58 22.13 -10.37 -4.40
CA ALA A 58 21.59 -11.61 -3.83
C ALA A 58 22.03 -11.83 -2.37
N GLU A 59 23.29 -11.51 -2.03
CA GLU A 59 23.84 -11.66 -0.68
C GLU A 59 23.08 -10.79 0.33
N HIS A 60 22.96 -9.48 0.05
CA HIS A 60 22.25 -8.55 0.93
C HIS A 60 20.75 -8.86 1.00
N PHE A 61 20.15 -9.28 -0.10
CA PHE A 61 18.74 -9.70 -0.12
C PHE A 61 18.50 -10.91 0.79
N LEU A 62 19.31 -11.97 0.65
CA LEU A 62 19.19 -13.17 1.48
C LEU A 62 19.49 -12.89 2.95
N SER A 63 20.41 -11.96 3.25
CA SER A 63 20.70 -11.57 4.63
C SER A 63 19.55 -10.81 5.31
N ALA A 64 18.70 -10.15 4.52
CA ALA A 64 17.54 -9.42 5.02
C ALA A 64 16.32 -10.34 5.29
N LEU A 65 16.33 -11.58 4.78
CA LEU A 65 15.21 -12.51 4.96
C LEU A 65 15.33 -13.31 6.26
N PRO A 66 14.26 -13.46 7.06
CA PRO A 66 14.21 -14.41 8.16
C PRO A 66 14.45 -15.84 7.65
N LYS A 67 15.23 -16.63 8.40
CA LYS A 67 15.52 -18.03 8.05
C LYS A 67 14.30 -18.96 8.11
N THR A 68 13.24 -18.49 8.74
CA THR A 68 11.96 -19.21 8.92
C THR A 68 11.02 -19.11 7.75
N VAL A 69 11.34 -18.27 6.75
CA VAL A 69 10.48 -17.99 5.60
C VAL A 69 10.22 -19.25 4.77
N LYS A 70 8.94 -19.55 4.58
CA LYS A 70 8.47 -20.69 3.78
C LYS A 70 7.78 -20.24 2.51
N ARG A 71 7.20 -19.04 2.51
CA ARG A 71 6.37 -18.53 1.41
C ARG A 71 6.64 -17.04 1.18
N VAL A 72 6.77 -16.69 -0.08
CA VAL A 72 7.11 -15.33 -0.51
C VAL A 72 6.14 -14.88 -1.58
N ALA A 73 5.59 -13.67 -1.45
CA ALA A 73 4.91 -12.97 -2.52
C ALA A 73 5.77 -11.78 -2.97
N VAL A 74 6.08 -11.72 -4.24
CA VAL A 74 6.82 -10.59 -4.83
C VAL A 74 5.84 -9.69 -5.55
N LEU A 75 5.80 -8.40 -5.18
CA LEU A 75 4.87 -7.42 -5.74
C LEU A 75 5.58 -6.47 -6.69
N ASP A 76 5.11 -6.44 -7.92
CA ASP A 76 5.55 -5.53 -8.98
C ASP A 76 4.43 -4.56 -9.37
N ARG A 77 4.76 -3.27 -9.55
CA ARG A 77 3.81 -2.26 -10.06
C ARG A 77 3.82 -2.17 -11.58
N THR A 78 3.95 -3.29 -12.22
CA THR A 78 3.95 -3.41 -13.69
C THR A 78 3.31 -4.71 -14.13
N LYS A 79 2.99 -4.80 -15.40
CA LYS A 79 2.65 -6.02 -16.11
C LYS A 79 3.58 -6.13 -17.30
N GLU A 80 4.26 -7.28 -17.41
CA GLU A 80 5.18 -7.58 -18.51
C GLU A 80 4.54 -8.59 -19.48
N PRO A 81 3.77 -8.11 -20.49
CA PRO A 81 3.13 -9.01 -21.45
C PRO A 81 4.15 -9.81 -22.23
N GLY A 82 3.96 -11.14 -22.27
CA GLY A 82 4.86 -12.06 -22.97
C GLY A 82 6.08 -12.51 -22.18
N ALA A 83 6.35 -11.94 -20.99
CA ALA A 83 7.38 -12.43 -20.08
C ALA A 83 6.86 -13.55 -19.17
N ASN A 84 7.78 -14.33 -18.60
CA ASN A 84 7.47 -15.37 -17.62
C ASN A 84 7.14 -14.83 -16.22
N GLY A 85 7.10 -13.53 -16.06
CA GLY A 85 6.78 -12.82 -14.83
C GLY A 85 7.32 -11.39 -14.86
N GLU A 86 6.99 -10.65 -13.83
CA GLU A 86 7.41 -9.26 -13.64
C GLU A 86 8.86 -9.19 -13.17
N PRO A 87 9.54 -8.03 -13.33
CA PRO A 87 11.00 -7.93 -13.16
C PRO A 87 11.51 -8.33 -11.77
N LEU A 88 10.92 -7.78 -10.69
CA LEU A 88 11.36 -8.11 -9.34
C LEU A 88 11.09 -9.57 -8.98
N TYR A 89 9.94 -10.08 -9.41
CA TYR A 89 9.59 -11.49 -9.21
C TYR A 89 10.61 -12.44 -9.87
N LEU A 90 11.05 -12.13 -11.09
CA LEU A 90 12.05 -12.94 -11.79
C LEU A 90 13.43 -12.87 -11.11
N ASP A 91 13.88 -11.69 -10.66
CA ASP A 91 15.12 -11.55 -9.94
C ASP A 91 15.12 -12.33 -8.62
N VAL A 92 14.02 -12.26 -7.87
CA VAL A 92 13.89 -13.01 -6.61
C VAL A 92 13.90 -14.52 -6.87
N LYS A 93 13.21 -14.99 -7.91
CA LYS A 93 13.25 -16.42 -8.30
C LYS A 93 14.65 -16.87 -8.67
N ASP A 94 15.39 -16.06 -9.41
CA ASP A 94 16.75 -16.37 -9.84
C ASP A 94 17.68 -16.54 -8.62
N VAL A 95 17.55 -15.70 -7.61
CA VAL A 95 18.33 -15.81 -6.36
C VAL A 95 18.14 -17.17 -5.66
N PHE A 96 16.96 -17.75 -5.78
CA PHE A 96 16.63 -19.05 -5.19
C PHE A 96 16.81 -20.25 -6.13
N TYR A 97 17.14 -20.01 -7.39
CA TYR A 97 17.33 -21.07 -8.36
C TYR A 97 18.40 -22.08 -7.89
N GLY A 98 18.05 -23.35 -7.88
CA GLY A 98 18.96 -24.43 -7.48
C GLY A 98 19.19 -24.58 -5.97
N LYS A 99 18.55 -23.75 -5.10
CA LYS A 99 18.62 -23.90 -3.65
C LYS A 99 17.60 -24.93 -3.16
N ALA A 100 18.04 -25.89 -2.35
CA ALA A 100 17.16 -26.94 -1.84
C ALA A 100 16.13 -26.43 -0.80
N ASP A 101 16.45 -25.33 -0.14
CA ASP A 101 15.65 -24.68 0.91
C ASP A 101 14.88 -23.43 0.39
N ALA A 102 14.70 -23.35 -0.92
CA ALA A 102 13.95 -22.24 -1.53
C ALA A 102 12.49 -22.20 -1.00
N PRO A 103 12.00 -21.02 -0.57
CA PRO A 103 10.59 -20.87 -0.22
C PRO A 103 9.70 -21.03 -1.47
N LEU A 104 8.42 -21.27 -1.26
CA LEU A 104 7.44 -21.14 -2.34
C LEU A 104 7.31 -19.66 -2.71
N ILE A 105 7.51 -19.32 -3.98
CA ILE A 105 7.53 -17.94 -4.46
C ILE A 105 6.39 -17.72 -5.47
N VAL A 106 5.55 -16.73 -5.20
CA VAL A 106 4.50 -16.28 -6.11
C VAL A 106 4.68 -14.81 -6.48
N GLY A 107 4.34 -14.45 -7.72
CA GLY A 107 4.33 -13.07 -8.19
C GLY A 107 2.95 -12.44 -8.10
N GLY A 108 2.89 -11.16 -7.80
CA GLY A 108 1.68 -10.36 -7.76
C GLY A 108 1.87 -8.98 -8.36
N ARG A 109 0.79 -8.42 -8.90
CA ARG A 109 0.74 -7.09 -9.50
C ARG A 109 -0.13 -6.18 -8.67
N TYR A 110 0.30 -4.94 -8.51
CA TYR A 110 -0.44 -3.92 -7.78
C TYR A 110 -0.39 -2.57 -8.49
N GLY A 111 -1.27 -1.65 -8.12
CA GLY A 111 -1.25 -0.26 -8.57
C GLY A 111 -1.39 -0.07 -10.09
N LEU A 112 -1.88 -1.06 -10.81
CA LEU A 112 -2.16 -0.97 -12.24
C LEU A 112 -3.27 0.06 -12.49
N ALA A 113 -3.25 0.72 -13.65
CA ALA A 113 -4.18 1.80 -14.00
C ALA A 113 -4.18 2.94 -12.96
N SER A 114 -3.03 3.20 -12.32
CA SER A 114 -2.87 4.22 -11.26
C SER A 114 -3.84 4.04 -10.07
N LYS A 115 -4.30 2.82 -9.81
CA LYS A 115 -5.12 2.52 -8.64
C LYS A 115 -4.26 2.52 -7.37
N ASP A 116 -4.86 3.02 -6.29
CA ASP A 116 -4.28 2.93 -4.96
C ASP A 116 -4.11 1.49 -4.51
N THR A 117 -3.16 1.29 -3.61
CA THR A 117 -2.97 0.02 -2.93
C THR A 117 -3.16 0.24 -1.43
N THR A 118 -4.22 -0.36 -0.89
CA THR A 118 -4.61 -0.22 0.51
C THR A 118 -4.04 -1.35 1.37
N PRO A 119 -3.90 -1.17 2.69
CA PRO A 119 -3.52 -2.25 3.59
C PRO A 119 -4.45 -3.47 3.49
N THR A 120 -5.74 -3.25 3.28
CA THR A 120 -6.73 -4.33 3.09
C THR A 120 -6.41 -5.21 1.88
N GLN A 121 -5.94 -4.61 0.78
CA GLN A 121 -5.48 -5.37 -0.39
C GLN A 121 -4.21 -6.17 -0.06
N ILE A 122 -3.31 -5.64 0.76
CA ILE A 122 -2.13 -6.36 1.24
C ILE A 122 -2.51 -7.55 2.14
N LEU A 123 -3.55 -7.42 2.98
CA LEU A 123 -4.08 -8.57 3.73
C LEU A 123 -4.48 -9.73 2.81
N SER A 124 -5.10 -9.44 1.66
CA SER A 124 -5.44 -10.46 0.67
C SER A 124 -4.22 -11.22 0.12
N VAL A 125 -3.07 -10.55 0.03
CA VAL A 125 -1.81 -11.19 -0.38
C VAL A 125 -1.33 -12.19 0.68
N TYR A 126 -1.35 -11.82 1.98
CA TYR A 126 -0.98 -12.75 3.06
C TYR A 126 -1.95 -13.93 3.17
N GLU A 127 -3.24 -13.70 2.94
CA GLU A 127 -4.22 -14.78 2.89
C GLU A 127 -3.96 -15.73 1.70
N ASN A 128 -3.68 -15.18 0.52
CA ASN A 128 -3.27 -16.00 -0.62
C ASN A 128 -2.04 -16.86 -0.27
N LEU A 129 -1.03 -16.28 0.40
CA LEU A 129 0.14 -17.04 0.86
C LEU A 129 -0.22 -18.13 1.89
N SER A 130 -1.34 -18.03 2.58
CA SER A 130 -1.78 -19.04 3.56
C SER A 130 -2.44 -20.26 2.92
N LEU A 131 -2.88 -20.15 1.66
CA LEU A 131 -3.55 -21.24 0.95
C LEU A 131 -2.58 -22.40 0.69
N PRO A 132 -3.05 -23.66 0.64
CA PRO A 132 -2.22 -24.79 0.23
C PRO A 132 -1.55 -24.57 -1.14
N GLU A 133 -2.30 -24.01 -2.08
CA GLU A 133 -1.86 -23.64 -3.43
C GLU A 133 -2.13 -22.14 -3.66
N PRO A 134 -1.19 -21.26 -3.32
CA PRO A 134 -1.35 -19.83 -3.54
C PRO A 134 -1.44 -19.52 -5.04
N LYS A 135 -2.35 -18.61 -5.40
CA LYS A 135 -2.42 -18.10 -6.77
C LYS A 135 -1.13 -17.38 -7.12
N ASN A 136 -0.51 -17.77 -8.22
CA ASN A 136 0.64 -17.07 -8.80
C ASN A 136 0.19 -16.10 -9.90
N HIS A 137 0.98 -15.08 -10.20
CA HIS A 137 0.67 -14.01 -11.16
C HIS A 137 -0.68 -13.32 -10.85
N PHE A 138 -0.99 -13.20 -9.57
CA PHE A 138 -2.22 -12.54 -9.13
C PHE A 138 -2.17 -11.03 -9.33
N THR A 139 -3.32 -10.39 -9.23
CA THR A 139 -3.47 -8.93 -9.24
C THR A 139 -4.31 -8.49 -8.04
N ILE A 140 -3.95 -7.36 -7.43
CA ILE A 140 -4.73 -6.67 -6.40
C ILE A 140 -5.07 -5.25 -6.87
N GLY A 141 -6.17 -4.68 -6.35
CA GLY A 141 -6.61 -3.31 -6.63
C GLY A 141 -7.41 -3.13 -7.92
N ILE A 142 -7.51 -4.15 -8.76
CA ILE A 142 -8.40 -4.21 -9.92
C ILE A 142 -9.12 -5.54 -9.98
N VAL A 143 -10.23 -5.60 -10.68
CA VAL A 143 -10.94 -6.84 -11.01
C VAL A 143 -10.61 -7.19 -12.45
N ASP A 144 -9.93 -8.34 -12.63
CA ASP A 144 -9.61 -8.90 -13.94
C ASP A 144 -10.69 -9.94 -14.28
N ASP A 145 -11.58 -9.58 -15.17
CA ASP A 145 -12.70 -10.38 -15.64
C ASP A 145 -12.39 -11.19 -16.91
N VAL A 146 -11.15 -11.07 -17.42
CA VAL A 146 -10.69 -11.77 -18.62
C VAL A 146 -9.87 -13.02 -18.28
N THR A 147 -8.85 -12.86 -17.45
CA THR A 147 -7.93 -13.95 -17.06
C THR A 147 -8.11 -14.40 -15.60
N PHE A 148 -8.98 -13.73 -14.86
CA PHE A 148 -9.38 -14.05 -13.49
C PHE A 148 -8.18 -14.15 -12.52
N THR A 149 -7.18 -13.30 -12.71
CA THR A 149 -5.96 -13.29 -11.88
C THR A 149 -6.14 -12.52 -10.58
N SER A 150 -7.16 -11.68 -10.45
CA SER A 150 -7.39 -10.88 -9.25
C SER A 150 -7.63 -11.74 -8.01
N LEU A 151 -7.07 -11.31 -6.89
CA LEU A 151 -7.48 -11.80 -5.59
C LEU A 151 -8.85 -11.20 -5.24
N PRO A 152 -9.69 -11.90 -4.46
CA PRO A 152 -11.01 -11.40 -4.10
C PRO A 152 -10.92 -10.03 -3.43
N PRO A 153 -11.75 -9.06 -3.85
CA PRO A 153 -11.83 -7.78 -3.17
C PRO A 153 -12.38 -7.96 -1.75
N LYS A 154 -11.95 -7.09 -0.85
CA LYS A 154 -12.39 -7.07 0.55
C LYS A 154 -12.99 -5.72 0.87
N GLU A 155 -13.85 -5.70 1.88
CA GLU A 155 -14.30 -4.46 2.51
C GLU A 155 -13.10 -3.75 3.14
N GLU A 156 -12.99 -2.45 2.90
CA GLU A 156 -11.87 -1.65 3.41
C GLU A 156 -11.93 -1.55 4.94
N LEU A 157 -10.79 -1.81 5.56
CA LEU A 157 -10.60 -1.70 7.00
C LEU A 157 -9.84 -0.41 7.33
N ALA A 158 -10.20 0.21 8.44
CA ALA A 158 -9.47 1.36 8.98
C ALA A 158 -8.18 0.87 9.67
N LEU A 159 -7.07 0.83 8.94
CA LEU A 159 -5.77 0.34 9.43
C LEU A 159 -4.72 1.45 9.57
N GLY A 160 -5.06 2.70 9.31
CA GLY A 160 -4.15 3.86 9.25
C GLY A 160 -3.47 4.27 10.56
N GLY A 161 -3.61 3.48 11.62
CA GLY A 161 -2.98 3.71 12.92
C GLY A 161 -3.94 4.27 13.98
N GLU A 162 -3.66 3.91 15.23
CA GLU A 162 -4.43 4.41 16.37
C GLU A 162 -4.19 5.92 16.58
N GLY A 163 -5.26 6.68 16.82
CA GLY A 163 -5.18 8.12 17.07
C GLY A 163 -5.00 8.99 15.82
N ILE A 164 -5.08 8.41 14.62
CA ILE A 164 -5.11 9.18 13.37
C ILE A 164 -6.54 9.55 13.01
N PHE A 165 -6.79 10.84 12.85
CA PHE A 165 -8.07 11.38 12.37
C PHE A 165 -8.03 11.53 10.87
N GLU A 166 -9.02 10.98 10.17
CA GLU A 166 -9.17 11.00 8.72
C GLU A 166 -10.37 11.83 8.29
N ALA A 167 -10.19 12.73 7.33
CA ALA A 167 -11.25 13.59 6.83
C ALA A 167 -11.28 13.67 5.29
N LYS A 168 -12.49 13.75 4.74
CA LYS A 168 -12.72 14.01 3.31
C LYS A 168 -13.55 15.26 3.11
N PHE A 169 -13.19 16.04 2.11
CA PHE A 169 -13.92 17.26 1.74
C PHE A 169 -14.20 17.25 0.24
N TYR A 170 -15.47 17.26 -0.09
CA TYR A 170 -15.94 17.32 -1.46
C TYR A 170 -16.32 18.74 -1.85
N GLY A 171 -15.81 19.21 -2.99
CA GLY A 171 -16.05 20.54 -3.49
C GLY A 171 -15.97 20.65 -5.01
N LEU A 172 -16.12 21.86 -5.50
CA LEU A 172 -15.93 22.20 -6.91
C LEU A 172 -14.61 22.93 -7.13
N GLY A 173 -14.04 22.75 -8.30
CA GLY A 173 -12.89 23.56 -8.74
C GLY A 173 -13.22 25.05 -8.66
N ALA A 174 -12.35 25.80 -7.98
CA ALA A 174 -12.47 27.24 -7.72
C ALA A 174 -13.50 27.67 -6.63
N ASP A 175 -14.09 26.74 -5.86
CA ASP A 175 -15.00 27.08 -4.74
C ASP A 175 -14.27 27.43 -3.44
N GLY A 176 -12.94 27.33 -3.40
CA GLY A 176 -12.12 27.61 -2.21
C GLY A 176 -11.87 26.40 -1.29
N THR A 177 -12.57 25.27 -1.46
CA THR A 177 -12.44 24.08 -0.60
C THR A 177 -11.01 23.58 -0.52
N VAL A 178 -10.31 23.45 -1.64
CA VAL A 178 -8.91 23.00 -1.68
C VAL A 178 -7.98 23.97 -0.97
N GLY A 179 -8.19 25.29 -1.16
CA GLY A 179 -7.42 26.33 -0.49
C GLY A 179 -7.60 26.30 1.03
N ALA A 180 -8.84 26.14 1.50
CA ALA A 180 -9.18 26.01 2.91
C ALA A 180 -8.47 24.79 3.54
N ASN A 181 -8.53 23.62 2.88
CA ASN A 181 -7.91 22.40 3.37
C ASN A 181 -6.37 22.48 3.38
N LYS A 182 -5.74 23.14 2.39
CA LYS A 182 -4.31 23.42 2.42
C LYS A 182 -3.91 24.27 3.63
N ASN A 183 -4.71 25.31 3.93
CA ASN A 183 -4.49 26.13 5.10
C ASN A 183 -4.72 25.35 6.40
N SER A 184 -5.72 24.49 6.48
CA SER A 184 -6.00 23.65 7.65
C SER A 184 -4.81 22.74 7.99
N VAL A 185 -4.25 22.05 6.99
CA VAL A 185 -3.06 21.21 7.20
C VAL A 185 -1.87 22.01 7.67
N LYS A 186 -1.65 23.22 7.09
CA LYS A 186 -0.58 24.12 7.51
C LYS A 186 -0.78 24.61 8.95
N ILE A 187 -1.99 25.03 9.31
CA ILE A 187 -2.31 25.49 10.67
C ILE A 187 -2.06 24.37 11.69
N ILE A 188 -2.48 23.14 11.41
CA ILE A 188 -2.26 22.00 12.30
C ILE A 188 -0.75 21.72 12.44
N GLY A 189 -0.03 21.66 11.33
CA GLY A 189 1.41 21.37 11.33
C GLY A 189 2.26 22.47 11.98
N ASP A 190 1.89 23.75 11.81
CA ASP A 190 2.66 24.88 12.36
C ASP A 190 2.35 25.13 13.84
N ASN A 191 1.18 24.71 14.35
CA ASN A 191 0.73 25.06 15.70
C ASN A 191 0.54 23.86 16.65
N THR A 192 0.83 22.65 16.19
CA THR A 192 0.74 21.41 17.00
C THR A 192 1.90 20.49 16.69
N ASP A 193 2.18 19.55 17.60
CA ASP A 193 3.17 18.48 17.37
C ASP A 193 2.61 17.30 16.57
N LYS A 194 1.43 17.45 15.96
CA LYS A 194 0.78 16.38 15.19
C LYS A 194 1.44 16.17 13.83
N TYR A 195 1.52 14.91 13.43
CA TYR A 195 1.80 14.55 12.06
C TYR A 195 0.61 14.89 11.18
N CYS A 196 0.86 15.43 9.98
CA CYS A 196 -0.18 15.86 9.07
C CYS A 196 0.11 15.35 7.64
N GLN A 197 -0.93 14.92 6.95
CA GLN A 197 -0.87 14.54 5.55
C GLN A 197 -2.09 15.09 4.81
N ALA A 198 -1.90 15.58 3.61
CA ALA A 198 -3.00 15.93 2.73
C ALA A 198 -2.74 15.47 1.29
N TYR A 199 -3.79 15.04 0.64
CA TYR A 199 -3.82 14.75 -0.79
C TYR A 199 -5.07 15.38 -1.41
N PHE A 200 -4.91 15.92 -2.63
CA PHE A 200 -5.98 16.61 -3.35
C PHE A 200 -6.20 15.93 -4.68
N SER A 201 -7.37 15.36 -4.85
CA SER A 201 -7.83 14.75 -6.09
C SER A 201 -8.65 15.76 -6.91
N TYR A 202 -8.37 15.83 -8.19
CA TYR A 202 -9.02 16.76 -9.11
C TYR A 202 -9.57 16.00 -10.32
N ASP A 203 -10.70 16.51 -10.85
CA ASP A 203 -11.13 16.17 -12.19
C ASP A 203 -10.22 16.86 -13.23
N SER A 204 -10.17 16.34 -14.44
CA SER A 204 -9.46 16.95 -15.58
C SER A 204 -10.01 18.33 -15.97
N LYS A 205 -11.24 18.65 -15.59
CA LYS A 205 -11.90 19.93 -15.84
C LYS A 205 -11.36 21.01 -14.91
N LYS A 206 -10.82 22.09 -15.50
CA LYS A 206 -10.10 23.14 -14.78
C LYS A 206 -10.97 23.99 -13.84
N SER A 207 -12.24 24.23 -14.14
CA SER A 207 -13.17 25.02 -13.35
C SER A 207 -14.51 24.33 -13.24
N GLY A 208 -15.11 24.33 -12.04
CA GLY A 208 -16.37 23.64 -11.76
C GLY A 208 -16.29 22.11 -11.89
N GLY A 209 -15.07 21.54 -11.95
CA GLY A 209 -14.84 20.12 -11.88
C GLY A 209 -14.88 19.60 -10.44
N PHE A 210 -15.04 18.30 -10.28
CA PHE A 210 -15.01 17.63 -9.00
C PHE A 210 -13.66 17.82 -8.29
N THR A 211 -13.68 18.10 -7.00
CA THR A 211 -12.50 18.06 -6.14
C THR A 211 -12.76 17.24 -4.88
N CYS A 212 -11.78 16.47 -4.44
CA CYS A 212 -11.82 15.78 -3.17
C CYS A 212 -10.50 16.01 -2.43
N SER A 213 -10.56 16.57 -1.23
CA SER A 213 -9.43 16.71 -0.34
C SER A 213 -9.44 15.60 0.69
N HIS A 214 -8.31 14.94 0.89
CA HIS A 214 -8.09 13.89 1.87
C HIS A 214 -7.08 14.39 2.90
N LEU A 215 -7.47 14.47 4.16
CA LEU A 215 -6.64 14.93 5.26
C LEU A 215 -6.49 13.83 6.30
N ARG A 216 -5.26 13.68 6.80
CA ARG A 216 -4.95 12.87 7.98
C ARG A 216 -4.12 13.70 8.95
N PHE A 217 -4.40 13.57 10.22
CA PHE A 217 -3.56 14.13 11.28
C PHE A 217 -3.70 13.31 12.56
N GLY A 218 -2.61 13.24 13.33
CA GLY A 218 -2.58 12.45 14.55
C GLY A 218 -1.27 12.54 15.29
N ASP A 219 -1.15 11.82 16.39
CA ASP A 219 0.01 11.86 17.28
C ASP A 219 1.11 10.85 16.87
N THR A 220 0.84 10.00 15.89
CA THR A 220 1.79 9.02 15.36
C THR A 220 2.16 9.32 13.90
N PRO A 221 3.34 8.89 13.41
CA PRO A 221 3.72 9.04 12.01
C PRO A 221 2.70 8.41 11.06
N ILE A 222 2.28 9.16 10.05
CA ILE A 222 1.30 8.72 9.06
C ILE A 222 2.04 7.97 7.94
N ARG A 223 1.75 6.67 7.80
CA ARG A 223 2.32 5.79 6.77
C ARG A 223 1.40 5.57 5.58
N SER A 224 0.14 6.01 5.68
CA SER A 224 -0.91 5.78 4.68
C SER A 224 -0.59 6.47 3.36
N THR A 225 -0.17 5.71 2.35
CA THR A 225 0.18 6.18 1.00
C THR A 225 -0.99 6.06 0.01
N TYR A 226 -2.19 5.89 0.53
CA TYR A 226 -3.45 5.73 -0.20
C TYR A 226 -4.47 6.79 0.22
N LEU A 227 -5.50 6.98 -0.57
CA LEU A 227 -6.58 7.93 -0.28
C LEU A 227 -7.36 7.51 0.97
N VAL A 228 -7.96 8.48 1.67
CA VAL A 228 -8.84 8.19 2.80
C VAL A 228 -10.05 7.40 2.32
N ASN A 229 -10.24 6.19 2.82
CA ASN A 229 -11.36 5.32 2.49
C ASN A 229 -12.37 5.18 3.63
N THR A 230 -11.89 5.32 4.88
CA THR A 230 -12.70 5.18 6.10
C THR A 230 -12.68 6.47 6.93
N PRO A 231 -13.25 7.58 6.40
CA PRO A 231 -13.13 8.88 7.06
C PRO A 231 -13.92 8.94 8.37
N ASN A 232 -13.33 9.61 9.39
CA ASN A 232 -14.04 10.00 10.60
C ASN A 232 -14.93 11.21 10.37
N PHE A 233 -14.61 12.03 9.35
CA PHE A 233 -15.34 13.23 9.02
C PHE A 233 -15.47 13.43 7.51
N VAL A 234 -16.67 13.77 7.06
CA VAL A 234 -16.95 14.10 5.65
C VAL A 234 -17.64 15.45 5.57
N ALA A 235 -17.11 16.37 4.78
CA ALA A 235 -17.76 17.60 4.39
C ALA A 235 -18.08 17.57 2.90
N CYS A 236 -19.32 17.93 2.56
CA CYS A 236 -19.76 18.04 1.17
C CYS A 236 -20.31 19.44 0.93
N HIS A 237 -19.59 20.25 0.17
CA HIS A 237 -19.94 21.65 -0.11
C HIS A 237 -20.87 21.78 -1.35
N VAL A 238 -21.18 20.67 -2.02
CA VAL A 238 -22.00 20.65 -3.23
C VAL A 238 -23.18 19.71 -3.04
N GLN A 239 -24.39 20.27 -2.92
CA GLN A 239 -25.59 19.48 -2.66
C GLN A 239 -25.82 18.36 -3.69
N ALA A 240 -25.50 18.58 -4.95
CA ALA A 240 -25.65 17.58 -6.01
C ALA A 240 -24.83 16.31 -5.73
N TYR A 241 -23.69 16.42 -5.02
CA TYR A 241 -22.84 15.27 -4.70
C TYR A 241 -23.44 14.35 -3.63
N LEU A 242 -24.35 14.86 -2.80
CA LEU A 242 -25.07 14.02 -1.83
C LEU A 242 -25.92 12.94 -2.54
N HIS A 243 -26.38 13.24 -3.75
CA HIS A 243 -27.17 12.31 -4.56
C HIS A 243 -26.30 11.39 -5.44
N LEU A 244 -25.12 11.87 -5.85
CA LEU A 244 -24.18 11.12 -6.69
C LEU A 244 -23.26 10.23 -5.86
N SER A 245 -22.93 10.65 -4.64
CA SER A 245 -21.90 10.01 -3.82
C SER A 245 -22.40 8.89 -2.92
N LEU A 246 -23.71 8.68 -2.79
CA LEU A 246 -24.26 7.51 -2.09
C LEU A 246 -23.77 6.17 -2.69
N ILE A 247 -23.21 6.19 -3.90
CA ILE A 247 -22.61 5.03 -4.56
C ILE A 247 -21.10 4.93 -4.28
N HIS A 248 -20.47 6.02 -3.79
CA HIS A 248 -19.01 6.12 -3.67
C HIS A 248 -18.51 6.61 -2.29
N ILE A 249 -19.42 6.90 -1.39
CA ILE A 249 -19.14 7.17 0.01
C ILE A 249 -19.47 5.94 0.84
#